data_bfe22dced72fac75c9f065bb4ffba32e
#
_entry.id   bfe22dced72fac75c9f065bb4ffba32e
#
_cell.length_a   1.000
_cell.length_b   1.000
_cell.length_c   1.000
_cell.angle_alpha   90.00
_cell.angle_beta   90.00
_cell.angle_gamma   90.00
#
_symmetry.space_group_name_H-M   'P 1'
#
loop_
_entity.id
_entity.type
_entity.pdbx_description
1 polymer ?
#
loop_
_entity_poly.entity_id
_entity_poly.type
_entity_poly.pdbx_seq_one_letter_code
_entity_poly.pdbx_strand_id
1 'polypeptide(L)'
;VYKLPNTVTLSLYDDSFPNYPLDVPFDAGYRLLCLFRFWNVIDSFSPNRNITDKPWDQVLTEYLPRMIADRDSYILTLMEIYAAVDDAHSAAHSMMLFGRKIAPIKATLIDDRLIVTESSPEHPLLPGDEVVEAVGRTLPEVVAKVVRYVPNSNKATVRREAAKLMFVSWRDTIPVTYLHDGER
;
A
#
# COMPACT_ATOMS: atom_id res chain seq x y z
N VAL A 1 34.81 -18.78 9.65
CA VAL A 1 33.52 -18.46 10.27
C VAL A 1 33.69 -18.64 11.78
N TYR A 2 33.78 -17.54 12.50
CA TYR A 2 33.86 -17.55 13.97
C TYR A 2 32.48 -17.99 14.51
N LYS A 3 32.36 -19.18 15.04
CA LYS A 3 31.18 -19.61 15.77
C LYS A 3 31.36 -19.09 17.21
N LEU A 4 30.61 -18.07 17.59
CA LEU A 4 30.56 -17.66 18.99
C LEU A 4 29.93 -18.80 19.81
N PRO A 5 30.67 -19.33 20.82
CA PRO A 5 30.10 -20.34 21.71
C PRO A 5 28.99 -19.66 22.53
N ASN A 6 27.85 -20.32 22.69
CA ASN A 6 26.69 -19.89 23.48
C ASN A 6 25.84 -18.77 22.86
N THR A 7 25.65 -18.76 21.54
CA THR A 7 24.62 -17.92 20.94
C THR A 7 23.24 -18.53 21.24
N VAL A 8 22.45 -17.85 22.06
CA VAL A 8 21.04 -18.15 22.26
C VAL A 8 20.25 -17.24 21.35
N THR A 9 19.45 -17.82 20.47
CA THR A 9 18.46 -17.06 19.72
C THR A 9 17.26 -16.82 20.65
N LEU A 10 17.08 -15.60 21.10
CA LEU A 10 15.88 -15.22 21.83
C LEU A 10 14.82 -14.85 20.78
N SER A 11 13.69 -15.54 20.81
CA SER A 11 12.50 -15.06 20.09
C SER A 11 11.97 -13.85 20.84
N LEU A 12 12.03 -12.68 20.23
CA LEU A 12 11.45 -11.46 20.76
C LEU A 12 9.93 -11.40 20.55
N TYR A 13 9.40 -12.34 19.79
CA TYR A 13 7.99 -12.48 19.51
C TYR A 13 7.48 -13.78 20.10
N ASP A 14 6.53 -13.65 20.99
CA ASP A 14 5.68 -14.78 21.35
C ASP A 14 4.64 -14.94 20.23
N ASP A 15 4.93 -15.85 19.29
CA ASP A 15 4.01 -16.22 18.21
C ASP A 15 2.80 -17.01 18.72
N SER A 16 2.73 -17.28 20.01
CA SER A 16 1.62 -17.96 20.67
C SER A 16 0.37 -17.06 20.84
N PHE A 17 0.29 -15.94 20.13
CA PHE A 17 -0.93 -15.15 20.10
C PHE A 17 -2.08 -15.99 19.53
N PRO A 18 -3.18 -16.11 20.29
CA PRO A 18 -4.35 -16.80 19.79
C PRO A 18 -4.76 -16.18 18.45
N ASN A 19 -4.98 -17.02 17.45
CA ASN A 19 -5.62 -16.56 16.24
C ASN A 19 -6.93 -15.90 16.65
N TYR A 20 -7.03 -14.59 16.48
CA TYR A 20 -8.28 -13.89 16.73
C TYR A 20 -9.34 -14.45 15.80
N PRO A 21 -10.49 -14.87 16.31
CA PRO A 21 -11.58 -15.34 15.47
C PRO A 21 -11.89 -14.29 14.41
N LEU A 22 -11.96 -14.70 13.15
CA LEU A 22 -12.26 -13.79 12.03
C LEU A 22 -13.68 -13.21 12.11
N ASP A 23 -14.54 -13.79 12.93
CA ASP A 23 -15.93 -13.45 13.15
C ASP A 23 -16.18 -12.57 14.39
N VAL A 24 -15.14 -12.27 15.18
CA VAL A 24 -15.29 -11.32 16.29
C VAL A 24 -15.60 -9.93 15.73
N PRO A 25 -16.67 -9.29 16.21
CA PRO A 25 -16.92 -7.89 15.86
C PRO A 25 -15.68 -7.08 16.18
N PHE A 26 -15.13 -6.40 15.18
CA PHE A 26 -13.91 -5.63 15.32
C PHE A 26 -14.21 -4.40 16.18
N ASP A 27 -14.29 -4.60 17.49
CA ASP A 27 -14.58 -3.54 18.45
C ASP A 27 -13.39 -2.55 18.58
N ALA A 28 -13.61 -1.47 19.29
CA ALA A 28 -12.59 -0.44 19.48
C ALA A 28 -11.36 -0.97 20.20
N GLY A 29 -11.50 -1.96 21.11
CA GLY A 29 -10.39 -2.56 21.83
C GLY A 29 -9.41 -3.27 20.88
N TYR A 30 -9.90 -4.07 19.95
CA TYR A 30 -9.05 -4.75 18.95
C TYR A 30 -8.39 -3.75 18.01
N ARG A 31 -9.10 -2.70 17.58
CA ARG A 31 -8.51 -1.65 16.74
C ARG A 31 -7.40 -0.90 17.47
N LEU A 32 -7.60 -0.58 18.74
CA LEU A 32 -6.58 0.04 19.59
C LEU A 32 -5.39 -0.88 19.82
N LEU A 33 -5.64 -2.16 20.07
CA LEU A 33 -4.57 -3.15 20.22
C LEU A 33 -3.70 -3.22 18.97
N CYS A 34 -4.31 -3.19 17.78
CA CYS A 34 -3.61 -3.16 16.51
C CYS A 34 -2.73 -1.90 16.37
N LEU A 35 -3.29 -0.72 16.68
CA LEU A 35 -2.56 0.54 16.68
C LEU A 35 -1.36 0.52 17.62
N PHE A 36 -1.58 0.13 18.90
CA PHE A 36 -0.52 0.13 19.91
C PHE A 36 0.60 -0.85 19.58
N ARG A 37 0.26 -2.04 19.08
CA ARG A 37 1.28 -3.03 18.69
C ARG A 37 2.12 -2.53 17.53
N PHE A 38 1.49 -2.01 16.50
CA PHE A 38 2.21 -1.45 15.35
C PHE A 38 3.08 -0.27 15.77
N TRP A 39 2.51 0.67 16.54
CA TRP A 39 3.25 1.83 17.02
C TRP A 39 4.48 1.43 17.85
N ASN A 40 4.33 0.49 18.79
CA ASN A 40 5.43 -0.01 19.61
C ASN A 40 6.53 -0.71 18.80
N VAL A 41 6.15 -1.48 17.77
CA VAL A 41 7.14 -2.14 16.91
C VAL A 41 8.00 -1.09 16.19
N ILE A 42 7.37 -0.07 15.61
CA ILE A 42 8.11 1.00 14.95
C ILE A 42 8.94 1.80 15.96
N ASP A 43 8.36 2.18 17.09
CA ASP A 43 9.08 2.94 18.12
C ASP A 43 10.31 2.21 18.66
N SER A 44 10.21 0.89 18.88
CA SER A 44 11.26 0.09 19.47
C SER A 44 12.31 -0.42 18.50
N PHE A 45 11.93 -0.67 17.24
CA PHE A 45 12.78 -1.42 16.31
C PHE A 45 13.07 -0.70 14.99
N SER A 46 12.31 0.34 14.60
CA SER A 46 12.60 1.04 13.36
C SER A 46 13.86 1.91 13.50
N PRO A 47 14.88 1.70 12.68
CA PRO A 47 16.05 2.57 12.65
C PRO A 47 15.72 3.97 12.11
N ASN A 48 14.62 4.10 11.39
CA ASN A 48 14.24 5.30 10.64
C ASN A 48 13.18 6.15 11.36
N ARG A 49 12.73 5.78 12.57
CA ARG A 49 11.65 6.48 13.28
C ARG A 49 11.89 7.98 13.51
N ASN A 50 13.15 8.40 13.51
CA ASN A 50 13.52 9.80 13.76
C ASN A 50 13.64 10.65 12.49
N ILE A 51 13.44 10.03 11.31
CA ILE A 51 13.52 10.72 10.01
C ILE A 51 12.21 10.67 9.23
N THR A 52 11.14 10.20 9.86
CA THR A 52 9.78 10.28 9.31
C THR A 52 9.34 11.74 9.21
N ASP A 53 8.51 12.06 8.21
CA ASP A 53 7.96 13.42 8.01
C ASP A 53 7.22 13.96 9.24
N LYS A 54 6.63 13.05 10.04
CA LYS A 54 5.94 13.37 11.28
C LYS A 54 6.62 12.67 12.46
N PRO A 55 6.89 13.38 13.59
CA PRO A 55 7.36 12.75 14.82
C PRO A 55 6.49 11.56 15.22
N TRP A 56 7.12 10.43 15.54
CA TRP A 56 6.40 9.15 15.70
C TRP A 56 5.40 9.15 16.89
N ASP A 57 5.68 9.90 17.94
CA ASP A 57 4.76 10.12 19.06
C ASP A 57 3.47 10.86 18.66
N GLN A 58 3.55 11.78 17.68
CA GLN A 58 2.38 12.47 17.15
C GLN A 58 1.48 11.53 16.35
N VAL A 59 2.03 10.51 15.70
CA VAL A 59 1.24 9.49 14.99
C VAL A 59 0.26 8.82 15.94
N LEU A 60 0.72 8.40 17.13
CA LEU A 60 -0.18 7.78 18.11
C LEU A 60 -1.31 8.74 18.52
N THR A 61 -0.97 9.98 18.84
CA THR A 61 -1.94 10.99 19.30
C THR A 61 -2.99 11.31 18.24
N GLU A 62 -2.58 11.40 16.99
CA GLU A 62 -3.47 11.73 15.87
C GLU A 62 -4.43 10.58 15.54
N TYR A 63 -3.92 9.34 15.51
CA TYR A 63 -4.71 8.21 15.02
C TYR A 63 -5.54 7.50 16.10
N LEU A 64 -5.20 7.70 17.40
CA LEU A 64 -5.94 7.10 18.50
C LEU A 64 -7.45 7.41 18.46
N PRO A 65 -7.91 8.68 18.37
CA PRO A 65 -9.34 8.98 18.32
C PRO A 65 -10.01 8.43 17.06
N ARG A 66 -9.31 8.36 15.93
CA ARG A 66 -9.82 7.81 14.68
C ARG A 66 -10.04 6.30 14.78
N MET A 67 -9.13 5.58 15.41
CA MET A 67 -9.26 4.13 15.64
C MET A 67 -10.42 3.80 16.60
N ILE A 68 -10.79 4.72 17.52
CA ILE A 68 -11.94 4.55 18.40
C ILE A 68 -13.24 4.79 17.63
N ALA A 69 -13.32 5.92 16.91
CA ALA A 69 -14.58 6.42 16.35
C ALA A 69 -15.04 5.65 15.11
N ASP A 70 -14.12 5.17 14.28
CA ASP A 70 -14.45 4.75 12.94
C ASP A 70 -14.28 3.24 12.73
N ARG A 71 -15.40 2.52 12.86
CA ARG A 71 -15.47 1.08 12.61
C ARG A 71 -15.30 0.74 11.13
N ASP A 72 -15.88 1.54 10.25
CA ASP A 72 -16.00 1.16 8.85
C ASP A 72 -14.78 1.55 8.02
N SER A 73 -14.04 2.58 8.45
CA SER A 73 -12.83 3.05 7.77
C SER A 73 -11.52 2.76 8.51
N TYR A 74 -11.54 1.94 9.58
CA TYR A 74 -10.32 1.65 10.34
C TYR A 74 -9.19 1.07 9.47
N ILE A 75 -9.51 0.31 8.42
CA ILE A 75 -8.53 -0.21 7.46
C ILE A 75 -7.83 0.93 6.73
N LEU A 76 -8.56 1.96 6.30
CA LEU A 76 -7.97 3.14 5.66
C LEU A 76 -7.10 3.90 6.66
N THR A 77 -7.54 4.01 7.91
CA THR A 77 -6.76 4.61 9.00
C THR A 77 -5.47 3.83 9.25
N LEU A 78 -5.51 2.50 9.26
CA LEU A 78 -4.31 1.67 9.35
C LEU A 78 -3.37 1.89 8.15
N MET A 79 -3.88 1.97 6.93
CA MET A 79 -3.06 2.24 5.76
C MET A 79 -2.36 3.60 5.85
N GLU A 80 -3.01 4.62 6.39
CA GLU A 80 -2.39 5.92 6.65
C GLU A 80 -1.28 5.83 7.72
N ILE A 81 -1.50 5.04 8.77
CA ILE A 81 -0.47 4.80 9.80
C ILE A 81 0.74 4.06 9.20
N TYR A 82 0.50 3.07 8.34
CA TYR A 82 1.59 2.40 7.60
C TYR A 82 2.34 3.38 6.68
N ALA A 83 1.61 4.27 6.01
CA ALA A 83 2.21 5.28 5.15
C ALA A 83 3.08 6.29 5.94
N ALA A 84 2.70 6.60 7.18
CA ALA A 84 3.44 7.51 8.06
C ALA A 84 4.81 6.97 8.52
N VAL A 85 5.16 5.72 8.23
CA VAL A 85 6.51 5.17 8.46
C VAL A 85 7.53 5.70 7.45
N ASP A 86 7.07 6.24 6.31
CA ASP A 86 7.90 6.77 5.22
C ASP A 86 8.92 5.76 4.66
N ASP A 87 8.60 4.46 4.76
CA ASP A 87 9.44 3.38 4.27
C ASP A 87 8.68 2.51 3.26
N ALA A 88 9.21 2.44 2.04
CA ALA A 88 8.63 1.63 0.96
C ALA A 88 8.61 0.11 1.25
N HIS A 89 9.31 -0.37 2.27
CA HIS A 89 9.23 -1.76 2.73
C HIS A 89 8.02 -2.02 3.64
N SER A 90 7.39 -0.96 4.14
CA SER A 90 6.13 -1.09 4.89
C SER A 90 5.03 -1.54 3.93
N ALA A 91 4.47 -2.72 4.15
CA ALA A 91 3.44 -3.27 3.28
C ALA A 91 2.07 -2.68 3.61
N ALA A 92 1.39 -2.14 2.59
CA ALA A 92 -0.01 -1.77 2.69
C ALA A 92 -0.81 -2.45 1.57
N HIS A 93 -2.02 -2.90 1.89
CA HIS A 93 -2.91 -3.52 0.90
C HIS A 93 -3.61 -2.47 0.02
N SER A 94 -2.82 -1.64 -0.67
CA SER A 94 -3.31 -0.52 -1.47
C SER A 94 -4.30 -0.93 -2.58
N MET A 95 -4.25 -2.18 -3.03
CA MET A 95 -5.22 -2.73 -3.96
C MET A 95 -6.66 -2.60 -3.45
N MET A 96 -6.90 -2.73 -2.14
CA MET A 96 -8.24 -2.63 -1.55
C MET A 96 -8.93 -1.30 -1.83
N LEU A 97 -8.16 -0.25 -2.17
CA LEU A 97 -8.72 1.06 -2.55
C LEU A 97 -9.47 1.02 -3.89
N PHE A 98 -9.18 0.05 -4.75
CA PHE A 98 -9.66 -0.01 -6.13
C PHE A 98 -10.31 -1.34 -6.50
N GLY A 99 -9.94 -2.44 -5.85
CA GLY A 99 -10.47 -3.75 -6.19
C GLY A 99 -9.62 -4.91 -5.68
N ARG A 100 -9.95 -6.10 -6.19
CA ARG A 100 -9.21 -7.35 -5.92
C ARG A 100 -8.73 -8.05 -7.19
N LYS A 101 -9.11 -7.52 -8.36
CA LYS A 101 -8.75 -8.09 -9.66
C LYS A 101 -7.77 -7.18 -10.35
N ILE A 102 -6.76 -7.76 -10.98
CA ILE A 102 -5.71 -7.05 -11.71
C ILE A 102 -5.80 -7.49 -13.16
N ALA A 103 -5.81 -6.54 -14.08
CA ALA A 103 -5.68 -6.87 -15.50
C ALA A 103 -4.29 -7.47 -15.78
N PRO A 104 -4.18 -8.48 -16.66
CA PRO A 104 -2.93 -9.14 -16.99
C PRO A 104 -2.08 -8.29 -17.95
N ILE A 105 -1.80 -7.06 -17.54
CA ILE A 105 -1.03 -6.06 -18.28
C ILE A 105 0.06 -5.55 -17.36
N LYS A 106 1.27 -5.43 -17.87
CA LYS A 106 2.33 -4.67 -17.20
C LYS A 106 2.53 -3.35 -17.94
N ALA A 107 2.59 -2.29 -17.17
CA ALA A 107 2.92 -0.97 -17.69
C ALA A 107 3.90 -0.28 -16.75
N THR A 108 4.75 0.56 -17.30
CA THR A 108 5.75 1.32 -16.56
C THR A 108 5.71 2.79 -16.92
N LEU A 109 6.24 3.63 -16.04
CA LEU A 109 6.35 5.06 -16.30
C LEU A 109 7.62 5.34 -17.10
N ILE A 110 7.46 5.93 -18.27
CA ILE A 110 8.52 6.44 -19.13
C ILE A 110 8.19 7.90 -19.44
N ASP A 111 9.03 8.82 -19.04
CA ASP A 111 8.83 10.27 -19.23
C ASP A 111 7.41 10.73 -18.82
N ASP A 112 6.98 10.31 -17.63
CA ASP A 112 5.66 10.59 -17.04
C ASP A 112 4.46 9.98 -17.79
N ARG A 113 4.69 9.19 -18.81
CA ARG A 113 3.68 8.45 -19.58
C ARG A 113 3.60 7.01 -19.10
N LEU A 114 2.40 6.44 -19.04
CA LEU A 114 2.18 5.06 -18.63
C LEU A 114 2.20 4.17 -19.88
N ILE A 115 3.31 3.52 -20.11
CA ILE A 115 3.56 2.71 -21.33
C ILE A 115 3.39 1.23 -20.99
N VAL A 116 2.61 0.52 -21.80
CA VAL A 116 2.47 -0.94 -21.74
C VAL A 116 3.80 -1.59 -22.10
N THR A 117 4.30 -2.47 -21.23
CA THR A 117 5.55 -3.22 -21.46
C THR A 117 5.31 -4.70 -21.74
N GLU A 118 4.24 -5.26 -21.19
CA GLU A 118 3.84 -6.64 -21.41
C GLU A 118 2.31 -6.74 -21.43
N SER A 119 1.78 -7.50 -22.36
CA SER A 119 0.37 -7.89 -22.41
C SER A 119 0.24 -9.31 -22.96
N SER A 120 -0.86 -9.98 -22.65
CA SER A 120 -1.16 -11.26 -23.29
C SER A 120 -1.48 -11.02 -24.79
N PRO A 121 -1.11 -11.94 -25.69
CA PRO A 121 -1.43 -11.83 -27.12
C PRO A 121 -2.93 -11.68 -27.44
N GLU A 122 -3.78 -12.06 -26.51
CA GLU A 122 -5.24 -11.97 -26.62
C GLU A 122 -5.78 -10.58 -26.22
N HIS A 123 -4.93 -9.72 -25.65
CA HIS A 123 -5.32 -8.38 -25.24
C HIS A 123 -5.20 -7.38 -26.38
N PRO A 124 -6.13 -6.41 -26.48
CA PRO A 124 -6.08 -5.38 -27.52
C PRO A 124 -4.91 -4.39 -27.34
N LEU A 125 -4.36 -4.24 -26.10
CA LEU A 125 -3.22 -3.38 -25.85
C LEU A 125 -1.92 -4.10 -26.18
N LEU A 126 -1.03 -3.40 -26.86
CA LEU A 126 0.27 -3.91 -27.28
C LEU A 126 1.41 -3.24 -26.49
N PRO A 127 2.57 -3.89 -26.33
CA PRO A 127 3.75 -3.22 -25.83
C PRO A 127 4.08 -1.97 -26.68
N GLY A 128 4.27 -0.84 -26.00
CA GLY A 128 4.46 0.48 -26.64
C GLY A 128 3.23 1.39 -26.56
N ASP A 129 2.05 0.85 -26.34
CA ASP A 129 0.84 1.65 -26.16
C ASP A 129 0.92 2.52 -24.91
N GLU A 130 0.45 3.76 -25.01
CA GLU A 130 0.32 4.67 -23.88
C GLU A 130 -1.09 4.59 -23.28
N VAL A 131 -1.18 4.22 -22.00
CA VAL A 131 -2.45 4.23 -21.29
C VAL A 131 -2.74 5.63 -20.75
N VAL A 132 -3.80 6.23 -21.24
CA VAL A 132 -4.26 7.56 -20.82
C VAL A 132 -5.21 7.46 -19.62
N GLU A 133 -6.12 6.49 -19.67
CA GLU A 133 -7.15 6.29 -18.67
C GLU A 133 -7.46 4.80 -18.50
N ALA A 134 -7.67 4.35 -17.28
CA ALA A 134 -8.16 3.01 -16.99
C ALA A 134 -9.22 3.06 -15.89
N VAL A 135 -10.33 2.35 -16.10
CA VAL A 135 -11.47 2.30 -15.16
C VAL A 135 -12.03 3.70 -14.84
N GLY A 136 -12.02 4.62 -15.83
CA GLY A 136 -12.47 6.01 -15.64
C GLY A 136 -11.56 6.85 -14.74
N ARG A 137 -10.27 6.54 -14.72
CA ARG A 137 -9.26 7.23 -13.89
C ARG A 137 -7.99 7.48 -14.68
N THR A 138 -7.45 8.67 -14.53
CA THR A 138 -6.11 9.03 -15.00
C THR A 138 -5.06 8.71 -13.93
N LEU A 139 -3.80 8.60 -14.34
CA LEU A 139 -2.70 8.39 -13.38
C LEU A 139 -2.59 9.50 -12.32
N PRO A 140 -2.69 10.80 -12.64
CA PRO A 140 -2.68 11.85 -11.62
C PRO A 140 -3.80 11.70 -10.57
N GLU A 141 -5.01 11.30 -10.98
CA GLU A 141 -6.13 11.07 -10.05
C GLU A 141 -5.85 9.87 -9.11
N VAL A 142 -5.27 8.80 -9.65
CA VAL A 142 -4.87 7.65 -8.83
C VAL A 142 -3.76 8.06 -7.85
N VAL A 143 -2.74 8.80 -8.28
CA VAL A 143 -1.67 9.34 -7.41
C VAL A 143 -2.28 10.18 -6.28
N ALA A 144 -3.16 11.12 -6.61
CA ALA A 144 -3.81 11.99 -5.62
C ALA A 144 -4.62 11.19 -4.58
N LYS A 145 -5.25 10.09 -5.01
CA LYS A 145 -6.01 9.22 -4.11
C LYS A 145 -5.13 8.39 -3.19
N VAL A 146 -4.00 7.88 -3.68
CA VAL A 146 -3.20 6.88 -2.95
C VAL A 146 -2.05 7.46 -2.13
N VAL A 147 -1.64 8.71 -2.38
CA VAL A 147 -0.48 9.32 -1.75
C VAL A 147 -0.49 9.22 -0.22
N ARG A 148 -1.65 9.27 0.40
CA ARG A 148 -1.83 9.18 1.85
C ARG A 148 -1.86 7.74 2.40
N TYR A 149 -1.96 6.73 1.54
CA TYR A 149 -2.15 5.33 1.93
C TYR A 149 -0.98 4.43 1.52
N VAL A 150 -0.10 4.93 0.69
CA VAL A 150 1.03 4.16 0.16
C VAL A 150 2.30 4.56 0.92
N PRO A 151 2.90 3.63 1.68
CA PRO A 151 4.19 3.86 2.29
C PRO A 151 5.22 4.20 1.22
N ASN A 152 5.99 5.23 1.42
CA ASN A 152 6.95 5.65 0.42
C ASN A 152 8.16 6.35 1.02
N SER A 153 9.31 6.13 0.41
CA SER A 153 10.55 6.85 0.71
C SER A 153 10.74 8.08 -0.19
N ASN A 154 9.90 8.21 -1.25
CA ASN A 154 9.97 9.32 -2.20
C ASN A 154 8.75 9.32 -3.15
N LYS A 155 8.53 10.46 -3.83
CA LYS A 155 7.40 10.65 -4.77
C LYS A 155 7.40 9.66 -5.94
N ALA A 156 8.56 9.20 -6.39
CA ALA A 156 8.63 8.24 -7.50
C ALA A 156 8.04 6.88 -7.11
N THR A 157 8.21 6.47 -5.85
CA THR A 157 7.59 5.25 -5.31
C THR A 157 6.07 5.33 -5.35
N VAL A 158 5.48 6.45 -4.90
CA VAL A 158 4.01 6.66 -4.96
C VAL A 158 3.50 6.56 -6.40
N ARG A 159 4.19 7.18 -7.36
CA ARG A 159 3.79 7.15 -8.77
C ARG A 159 3.89 5.74 -9.36
N ARG A 160 4.93 5.00 -9.04
CA ARG A 160 5.09 3.61 -9.46
C ARG A 160 3.98 2.71 -8.91
N GLU A 161 3.62 2.87 -7.65
CA GLU A 161 2.50 2.12 -7.07
C GLU A 161 1.15 2.55 -7.67
N ALA A 162 0.93 3.84 -7.90
CA ALA A 162 -0.25 4.34 -8.58
C ALA A 162 -0.39 3.75 -9.99
N ALA A 163 0.71 3.63 -10.73
CA ALA A 163 0.71 3.03 -12.07
C ALA A 163 0.22 1.57 -12.06
N LYS A 164 0.63 0.77 -11.07
CA LYS A 164 0.12 -0.60 -10.88
C LYS A 164 -1.37 -0.61 -10.55
N LEU A 165 -1.83 0.34 -9.74
CA LEU A 165 -3.21 0.43 -9.28
C LEU A 165 -4.19 0.94 -10.36
N MET A 166 -3.69 1.50 -11.46
CA MET A 166 -4.50 1.87 -12.63
C MET A 166 -5.32 0.68 -13.15
N PHE A 167 -4.74 -0.52 -13.11
CA PHE A 167 -5.31 -1.75 -13.66
C PHE A 167 -6.04 -2.61 -12.63
N VAL A 168 -6.30 -2.08 -11.43
CA VAL A 168 -7.01 -2.79 -10.35
C VAL A 168 -8.47 -2.40 -10.35
N SER A 169 -9.37 -3.39 -10.24
CA SER A 169 -10.82 -3.18 -10.24
C SER A 169 -11.55 -4.25 -9.42
N TRP A 170 -12.79 -3.94 -9.04
CA TRP A 170 -13.77 -4.91 -8.54
C TRP A 170 -14.49 -5.67 -9.68
N ARG A 171 -14.42 -5.14 -10.92
CA ARG A 171 -15.11 -5.70 -12.10
C ARG A 171 -14.26 -6.74 -12.79
N ASP A 172 -14.89 -7.63 -13.56
CA ASP A 172 -14.21 -8.64 -14.39
C ASP A 172 -13.55 -8.04 -15.63
N THR A 173 -14.10 -6.93 -16.11
CA THR A 173 -13.59 -6.21 -17.28
C THR A 173 -13.38 -4.75 -16.92
N ILE A 174 -12.39 -4.13 -17.51
CA ILE A 174 -12.07 -2.71 -17.32
C ILE A 174 -12.02 -1.99 -18.66
N PRO A 175 -12.64 -0.80 -18.79
CA PRO A 175 -12.41 0.08 -19.91
C PRO A 175 -11.01 0.70 -19.77
N VAL A 176 -10.28 0.76 -20.88
CA VAL A 176 -8.98 1.40 -20.99
C VAL A 176 -8.97 2.29 -22.23
N THR A 177 -8.59 3.55 -22.06
CA THR A 177 -8.31 4.48 -23.15
C THR A 177 -6.80 4.55 -23.33
N TYR A 178 -6.34 4.32 -24.54
CA TYR A 178 -4.92 4.28 -24.87
C TYR A 178 -4.62 4.96 -26.20
N LEU A 179 -3.36 5.29 -26.41
CA LEU A 179 -2.83 5.77 -27.68
C LEU A 179 -1.94 4.68 -28.28
N HIS A 180 -2.22 4.33 -29.54
CA HIS A 180 -1.36 3.47 -30.34
C HIS A 180 -0.62 4.35 -31.35
N ASP A 181 0.71 4.34 -31.35
CA ASP A 181 1.54 5.23 -32.18
C ASP A 181 1.14 6.72 -32.10
N GLY A 182 0.62 7.16 -30.95
CA GLY A 182 0.17 8.54 -30.72
C GLY A 182 -1.27 8.82 -31.15
N GLU A 183 -1.99 7.84 -31.70
CA GLU A 183 -3.40 7.95 -32.07
C GLU A 183 -4.32 7.25 -31.05
N ARG A 184 -5.52 7.85 -30.82
CA ARG A 184 -6.48 7.40 -29.79
C ARG A 184 -7.45 6.37 -30.34
#